data_f5565f0384372db97ea5859c71d85d7d
#
_entry.id   f5565f0384372db97ea5859c71d85d7d
#
_cell.length_a   1.000
_cell.length_b   1.000
_cell.length_c   1.000
_cell.angle_alpha   90.00
_cell.angle_beta   90.00
_cell.angle_gamma   90.00
#
_symmetry.space_group_name_H-M   'P 1'
#
loop_
_entity.id
_entity.type
_entity.pdbx_description
1 polymer ?
#
loop_
_entity_poly.entity_id
_entity_poly.type
_entity_poly.pdbx_seq_one_letter_code
_entity_poly.pdbx_strand_id
1 'polypeptide(L)'
;MICDTLPNPGRYPCIPHAAEISGFFAAHDIGLLADGSHPITGDDVVFKKSRYCPKEIVNTWYESHREFADLHVVISGCEVIRTVFMADALPAVPYAEKDDVEFFTADSNISDRCSLGRACSPGSPRASPTGPGACAGDMTGRW
;
A
#
# COMPACT_ATOMS: atom_id res chain seq x y z
N MET A 1 -6.58 0.19 9.26
CA MET A 1 -5.98 0.93 8.13
C MET A 1 -6.40 2.38 8.18
N ILE A 2 -5.52 3.34 7.86
CA ILE A 2 -5.84 4.76 7.67
C ILE A 2 -5.82 5.01 6.17
N CYS A 3 -6.82 5.72 5.63
CA CYS A 3 -6.91 6.07 4.22
C CYS A 3 -7.11 7.58 4.10
N ASP A 4 -6.18 8.27 3.44
CA ASP A 4 -6.24 9.74 3.25
C ASP A 4 -5.56 10.15 1.94
N THR A 5 -5.63 11.43 1.61
CA THR A 5 -4.96 11.99 0.45
C THR A 5 -3.60 12.56 0.85
N LEU A 6 -2.57 12.37 0.00
CA LEU A 6 -1.32 13.13 0.12
C LEU A 6 -1.58 14.63 -0.15
N PRO A 7 -0.98 15.55 0.60
CA PRO A 7 0.29 15.43 1.32
C PRO A 7 0.15 15.68 2.84
N ASN A 8 -0.43 14.81 3.62
CA ASN A 8 -0.66 15.11 5.04
C ASN A 8 -0.20 14.03 6.04
N PRO A 9 1.01 13.44 5.92
CA PRO A 9 1.47 12.52 6.95
C PRO A 9 1.64 13.18 8.32
N GLY A 10 1.91 14.50 8.37
CA GLY A 10 1.93 15.26 9.63
C GLY A 10 0.59 15.31 10.40
N ARG A 11 -0.51 14.88 9.77
CA ARG A 11 -1.82 14.71 10.43
C ARG A 11 -1.87 13.49 11.35
N TYR A 12 -0.95 12.57 11.17
CA TYR A 12 -0.91 11.30 11.87
C TYR A 12 0.39 11.15 12.66
N PRO A 13 0.51 11.83 13.82
CA PRO A 13 1.74 11.81 14.62
C PRO A 13 2.06 10.42 15.20
N CYS A 14 1.11 9.49 15.12
CA CYS A 14 1.33 8.09 15.49
C CYS A 14 2.06 7.28 14.41
N ILE A 15 2.24 7.82 13.20
CA ILE A 15 3.03 7.15 12.16
C ILE A 15 4.51 7.45 12.42
N PRO A 16 5.34 6.44 12.67
CA PRO A 16 6.78 6.63 12.79
C PRO A 16 7.35 7.27 11.54
N HIS A 17 8.37 8.09 11.72
CA HIS A 17 9.05 8.78 10.60
C HIS A 17 8.13 9.66 9.72
N ALA A 18 6.97 10.09 10.25
CA ALA A 18 6.04 10.91 9.47
C ALA A 18 6.65 12.21 8.95
N ALA A 19 7.59 12.80 9.68
CA ALA A 19 8.28 14.02 9.27
C ALA A 19 9.24 13.77 8.09
N GLU A 20 10.01 12.71 8.14
CA GLU A 20 10.96 12.28 7.11
C GLU A 20 10.21 11.89 5.83
N ILE A 21 9.12 11.14 5.97
CA ILE A 21 8.22 10.79 4.87
C ILE A 21 7.63 12.03 4.21
N SER A 22 7.14 12.98 5.03
CA SER A 22 6.60 14.27 4.52
C SER A 22 7.66 15.08 3.80
N GLY A 23 8.87 15.13 4.37
CA GLY A 23 10.01 15.82 3.77
C GLY A 23 10.39 15.22 2.42
N PHE A 24 10.39 13.90 2.31
CA PHE A 24 10.68 13.20 1.06
C PHE A 24 9.66 13.55 -0.02
N PHE A 25 8.36 13.52 0.29
CA PHE A 25 7.32 13.89 -0.67
C PHE A 25 7.34 15.38 -1.04
N ALA A 26 7.72 16.24 -0.13
CA ALA A 26 7.86 17.67 -0.42
C ALA A 26 9.08 17.98 -1.30
N ALA A 27 10.14 17.19 -1.19
CA ALA A 27 11.39 17.39 -1.91
C ALA A 27 11.41 16.75 -3.30
N HIS A 28 10.54 15.77 -3.58
CA HIS A 28 10.57 14.98 -4.81
C HIS A 28 9.22 14.97 -5.52
N ASP A 29 9.25 15.10 -6.84
CA ASP A 29 8.11 14.67 -7.66
C ASP A 29 8.14 13.15 -7.79
N ILE A 30 7.39 12.47 -6.92
CA ILE A 30 7.35 11.00 -6.86
C ILE A 30 6.90 10.37 -8.19
N GLY A 31 6.14 11.11 -9.00
CA GLY A 31 5.74 10.67 -10.34
C GLY A 31 6.93 10.52 -11.30
N LEU A 32 7.96 11.36 -11.13
CA LEU A 32 9.16 11.37 -11.97
C LEU A 32 10.31 10.49 -11.47
N LEU A 33 10.24 9.98 -10.23
CA LEU A 33 11.25 9.06 -9.73
C LEU A 33 11.30 7.80 -10.61
N ALA A 34 12.47 7.21 -10.73
CA ALA A 34 12.63 5.92 -11.39
C ALA A 34 11.91 4.82 -10.61
N ASP A 35 11.51 3.75 -11.30
CA ASP A 35 11.02 2.56 -10.61
C ASP A 35 12.17 1.90 -9.83
N GLY A 36 11.90 1.38 -8.65
CA GLY A 36 12.88 0.79 -7.75
C GLY A 36 12.79 1.31 -6.32
N SER A 37 13.83 1.07 -5.53
CA SER A 37 13.90 1.41 -4.10
C SER A 37 14.64 2.72 -3.88
N HIS A 38 14.06 3.57 -3.05
CA HIS A 38 14.58 4.89 -2.67
C HIS A 38 14.62 4.97 -1.14
N PRO A 39 15.79 4.83 -0.49
CA PRO A 39 15.89 4.95 0.95
C PRO A 39 15.57 6.39 1.40
N ILE A 40 14.76 6.53 2.44
CA ILE A 40 14.41 7.81 3.06
C ILE A 40 15.22 8.00 4.34
N THR A 41 15.21 6.99 5.22
CA THR A 41 15.95 7.01 6.49
C THR A 41 16.67 5.67 6.65
N GLY A 42 17.87 5.57 6.10
CA GLY A 42 18.64 4.32 6.12
C GLY A 42 17.84 3.15 5.60
N ASP A 43 17.84 2.07 6.38
CA ASP A 43 17.01 0.88 6.10
C ASP A 43 15.67 0.89 6.86
N ASP A 44 15.44 1.90 7.69
CA ASP A 44 14.21 1.99 8.50
C ASP A 44 13.01 2.44 7.68
N VAL A 45 13.22 3.31 6.68
CA VAL A 45 12.14 3.78 5.79
C VAL A 45 12.61 3.74 4.35
N VAL A 46 11.95 2.95 3.54
CA VAL A 46 12.27 2.79 2.11
C VAL A 46 11.01 3.03 1.28
N PHE A 47 11.09 3.93 0.31
CA PHE A 47 10.05 4.11 -0.70
C PHE A 47 10.35 3.22 -1.90
N LYS A 48 9.45 2.29 -2.20
CA LYS A 48 9.54 1.40 -3.37
C LYS A 48 8.52 1.85 -4.41
N LYS A 49 9.01 2.27 -5.57
CA LYS A 49 8.15 2.64 -6.69
C LYS A 49 8.08 1.51 -7.71
N SER A 50 6.87 1.17 -8.13
CA SER A 50 6.63 0.15 -9.14
C SER A 50 5.46 0.52 -10.04
N ARG A 51 5.42 -0.09 -11.23
CA ARG A 51 4.31 0.00 -12.17
C ARG A 51 3.77 -1.39 -12.45
N TYR A 52 2.48 -1.55 -12.28
CA TYR A 52 1.82 -2.84 -12.52
C TYR A 52 0.37 -2.62 -12.95
N CYS A 53 -0.20 -3.65 -13.54
CA CYS A 53 -1.63 -3.70 -13.80
C CYS A 53 -2.30 -4.44 -12.63
N PRO A 54 -3.23 -3.80 -11.90
CA PRO A 54 -3.96 -4.46 -10.84
C PRO A 54 -4.68 -5.70 -11.38
N LYS A 55 -4.54 -6.82 -10.67
CA LYS A 55 -5.18 -8.08 -11.02
C LYS A 55 -6.55 -8.16 -10.36
N GLU A 56 -7.44 -8.97 -10.94
CA GLU A 56 -8.65 -9.38 -10.23
C GLU A 56 -8.28 -10.17 -8.97
N ILE A 57 -8.93 -9.83 -7.87
CA ILE A 57 -8.75 -10.55 -6.61
C ILE A 57 -9.55 -11.85 -6.70
N VAL A 58 -8.88 -12.92 -7.10
CA VAL A 58 -9.49 -14.25 -7.26
C VAL A 58 -9.37 -15.06 -5.95
N ASN A 59 -8.24 -14.94 -5.25
CA ASN A 59 -8.01 -15.56 -3.95
C ASN A 59 -7.61 -14.46 -2.96
N THR A 60 -8.36 -14.33 -1.89
CA THR A 60 -8.13 -13.27 -0.91
C THR A 60 -7.21 -13.80 0.17
N TRP A 61 -5.94 -13.56 0.00
CA TRP A 61 -4.96 -13.65 1.08
C TRP A 61 -4.75 -12.26 1.62
N TYR A 62 -4.72 -12.17 2.94
CA TYR A 62 -4.43 -10.96 3.68
C TYR A 62 -3.06 -11.13 4.30
N GLU A 63 -2.26 -10.10 4.29
CA GLU A 63 -0.94 -10.09 4.91
C GLU A 63 -0.93 -9.22 6.17
N SER A 64 -0.07 -9.57 7.10
CA SER A 64 0.21 -8.83 8.31
C SER A 64 1.71 -8.82 8.55
N HIS A 65 2.20 -7.70 9.05
CA HIS A 65 3.59 -7.47 9.45
C HIS A 65 3.65 -7.29 10.96
N ARG A 66 4.79 -7.59 11.57
CA ARG A 66 4.99 -7.46 13.03
C ARG A 66 5.98 -6.38 13.39
N GLU A 67 6.96 -6.13 12.53
CA GLU A 67 8.02 -5.16 12.74
C GLU A 67 7.86 -3.91 11.88
N PHE A 68 7.34 -4.05 10.68
CA PHE A 68 7.17 -2.96 9.73
C PHE A 68 5.70 -2.62 9.51
N ALA A 69 5.46 -1.44 8.96
CA ALA A 69 4.16 -1.06 8.44
C ALA A 69 4.28 -0.62 6.98
N ASP A 70 3.27 -0.90 6.20
CA ASP A 70 3.18 -0.49 4.82
C ASP A 70 2.36 0.78 4.67
N LEU A 71 2.90 1.73 3.91
CA LEU A 71 2.20 2.92 3.47
C LEU A 71 2.03 2.86 1.94
N HIS A 72 0.84 2.48 1.48
CA HIS A 72 0.53 2.43 0.05
C HIS A 72 0.18 3.80 -0.51
N VAL A 73 0.84 4.19 -1.59
CA VAL A 73 0.63 5.47 -2.28
C VAL A 73 0.31 5.22 -3.74
N VAL A 74 -0.92 5.47 -4.16
CA VAL A 74 -1.29 5.40 -5.57
C VAL A 74 -0.95 6.72 -6.26
N ILE A 75 0.09 6.70 -7.10
CA ILE A 75 0.60 7.87 -7.82
C ILE A 75 -0.29 8.18 -9.04
N SER A 76 -0.68 7.15 -9.77
CA SER A 76 -1.58 7.27 -10.92
C SER A 76 -2.43 6.00 -11.08
N GLY A 77 -3.59 6.14 -11.70
CA GLY A 77 -4.55 5.03 -11.83
C GLY A 77 -5.40 4.84 -10.58
N CYS A 78 -5.87 3.63 -10.38
CA CYS A 78 -6.62 3.26 -9.19
C CYS A 78 -6.38 1.82 -8.77
N GLU A 79 -6.47 1.58 -7.48
CA GLU A 79 -6.32 0.28 -6.85
C GLU A 79 -7.37 0.08 -5.76
N VAL A 80 -7.78 -1.16 -5.56
CA VAL A 80 -8.65 -1.55 -4.45
C VAL A 80 -7.86 -2.43 -3.51
N ILE A 81 -7.68 -1.95 -2.29
CA ILE A 81 -7.08 -2.71 -1.20
C ILE A 81 -8.20 -3.27 -0.32
N ARG A 82 -8.14 -4.55 -0.04
CA ARG A 82 -9.04 -5.20 0.91
C ARG A 82 -8.39 -5.30 2.26
N THR A 83 -9.19 -5.12 3.29
CA THR A 83 -8.79 -5.30 4.69
C THR A 83 -9.79 -6.17 5.43
N VAL A 84 -9.31 -6.82 6.47
CA VAL A 84 -10.13 -7.63 7.37
C VAL A 84 -9.65 -7.37 8.81
N PHE A 85 -10.56 -7.45 9.77
CA PHE A 85 -10.16 -7.44 11.18
C PHE A 85 -9.46 -8.75 11.54
N MET A 86 -8.40 -8.67 12.32
CA MET A 86 -7.65 -9.86 12.77
C MET A 86 -8.53 -10.88 13.50
N ALA A 87 -9.60 -10.43 14.16
CA ALA A 87 -10.57 -11.30 14.82
C ALA A 87 -11.33 -12.23 13.85
N ASP A 88 -11.42 -11.83 12.59
CA ASP A 88 -12.14 -12.54 11.53
C ASP A 88 -11.19 -13.23 10.54
N ALA A 89 -9.89 -13.10 10.77
CA ALA A 89 -8.84 -13.66 9.93
C ALA A 89 -8.43 -15.06 10.42
N LEU A 90 -8.29 -16.01 9.50
CA LEU A 90 -7.84 -17.36 9.79
C LEU A 90 -6.40 -17.53 9.29
N PRO A 91 -5.45 -17.96 10.14
CA PRO A 91 -4.07 -18.18 9.72
C PRO A 91 -3.98 -19.16 8.55
N ALA A 92 -3.24 -18.78 7.52
CA ALA A 92 -3.00 -19.58 6.32
C ALA A 92 -1.52 -19.96 6.17
N VAL A 93 -0.60 -18.98 6.35
CA VAL A 93 0.83 -19.21 6.34
C VAL A 93 1.43 -18.62 7.61
N PRO A 94 2.24 -19.37 8.37
CA PRO A 94 2.90 -18.88 9.57
C PRO A 94 3.84 -17.71 9.27
N TYR A 95 4.08 -16.89 10.29
CA TYR A 95 5.00 -15.77 10.21
C TYR A 95 6.41 -16.18 9.77
N ALA A 96 6.90 -15.52 8.74
CA ALA A 96 8.26 -15.64 8.22
C ALA A 96 9.08 -14.44 8.69
N GLU A 97 9.90 -14.63 9.73
CA GLU A 97 10.70 -13.57 10.37
C GLU A 97 11.61 -12.83 9.39
N LYS A 98 12.18 -13.55 8.41
CA LYS A 98 13.09 -12.97 7.42
C LYS A 98 12.42 -11.93 6.52
N ASP A 99 11.16 -12.15 6.20
CA ASP A 99 10.37 -11.34 5.27
C ASP A 99 9.37 -10.45 6.01
N ASP A 100 9.30 -10.56 7.35
CA ASP A 100 8.35 -9.89 8.23
C ASP A 100 6.89 -10.04 7.75
N VAL A 101 6.48 -11.24 7.34
CA VAL A 101 5.13 -11.44 6.79
C VAL A 101 4.49 -12.72 7.29
N GLU A 102 3.21 -12.66 7.54
CA GLU A 102 2.31 -13.79 7.73
C GLU A 102 1.05 -13.62 6.89
N PHE A 103 0.44 -14.72 6.46
CA PHE A 103 -0.74 -14.67 5.62
C PHE A 103 -1.96 -15.29 6.29
N PHE A 104 -3.11 -14.72 5.98
CA PHE A 104 -4.42 -15.10 6.48
C PHE A 104 -5.40 -15.27 5.34
N THR A 105 -6.44 -16.03 5.60
CA THR A 105 -7.67 -16.07 4.79
C THR A 105 -8.83 -15.52 5.59
N ALA A 106 -9.84 -15.01 4.92
CA ALA A 106 -11.09 -14.59 5.54
C ALA A 106 -12.25 -14.77 4.57
N ASP A 107 -13.47 -14.78 5.09
CA ASP A 107 -14.66 -14.74 4.26
C ASP A 107 -14.70 -13.41 3.48
N SER A 108 -14.87 -13.52 2.17
CA SER A 108 -14.91 -12.35 1.28
C SER A 108 -16.05 -11.37 1.58
N ASN A 109 -17.09 -11.84 2.29
CA ASN A 109 -18.25 -11.03 2.66
C ASN A 109 -18.00 -10.11 3.86
N ILE A 110 -16.95 -10.39 4.65
CA ILE A 110 -16.61 -9.60 5.86
C ILE A 110 -15.40 -8.68 5.64
N SER A 111 -14.88 -8.61 4.43
CA SER A 111 -13.76 -7.73 4.11
C SER A 111 -14.22 -6.33 3.74
N ASP A 112 -13.58 -5.33 4.31
CA ASP A 112 -13.71 -3.94 3.87
C ASP A 112 -12.90 -3.69 2.61
N ARG A 113 -13.30 -2.64 1.86
CA ARG A 113 -12.61 -2.21 0.64
C ARG A 113 -12.26 -0.74 0.74
N CYS A 114 -10.99 -0.43 0.51
CA CYS A 114 -10.53 0.94 0.30
C CYS A 114 -10.14 1.12 -1.16
N SER A 115 -10.76 2.09 -1.83
CA SER A 115 -10.41 2.46 -3.20
C SER A 115 -9.44 3.62 -3.17
N LEU A 116 -8.23 3.41 -3.66
CA LEU A 116 -7.16 4.40 -3.71
C LEU A 116 -6.99 4.90 -5.16
N GLY A 117 -6.70 6.20 -5.29
CA GLY A 117 -6.41 6.84 -6.58
C GLY A 117 -7.56 7.67 -7.15
N ARG A 118 -7.29 8.31 -8.29
CA ARG A 118 -8.27 9.11 -9.01
C ARG A 118 -9.01 8.23 -10.02
N ALA A 119 -10.34 8.37 -10.10
CA ALA A 119 -11.20 7.67 -11.06
C ALA A 119 -11.52 6.20 -10.77
N CYS A 120 -11.40 5.73 -9.52
CA CYS A 120 -12.07 4.50 -9.11
C CYS A 120 -13.57 4.75 -8.91
N SER A 121 -14.32 5.03 -9.98
CA SER A 121 -15.78 5.08 -9.90
C SER A 121 -16.37 3.67 -9.99
N PRO A 122 -17.36 3.31 -9.16
CA PRO A 122 -18.09 2.06 -9.32
C PRO A 122 -18.70 2.03 -10.73
N GLY A 123 -18.30 1.06 -11.55
CA GLY A 123 -18.79 0.94 -12.93
C GLY A 123 -17.90 1.56 -14.01
N SER A 124 -16.75 2.14 -13.67
CA SER A 124 -15.77 2.52 -14.69
C SER A 124 -15.26 1.26 -15.40
N PRO A 125 -15.25 1.21 -16.74
CA PRO A 125 -14.73 0.07 -17.46
C PRO A 125 -13.26 -0.11 -17.02
N ARG A 126 -12.89 -1.35 -16.73
CA ARG A 126 -11.52 -1.78 -16.42
C ARG A 126 -10.53 -1.03 -17.29
N ALA A 127 -9.43 -0.56 -16.72
CA ALA A 127 -8.34 0.01 -17.48
C ALA A 127 -8.04 -0.96 -18.65
N SER A 128 -8.16 -0.45 -19.86
CA SER A 128 -7.84 -1.23 -21.06
C SER A 128 -6.41 -1.72 -20.92
N PRO A 129 -6.07 -2.95 -21.33
CA PRO A 129 -4.69 -3.46 -21.22
C PRO A 129 -3.65 -2.62 -21.99
N THR A 130 -4.09 -1.60 -22.70
CA THR A 130 -3.27 -0.65 -23.45
C THR A 130 -3.19 0.76 -22.85
N GLY A 131 -3.84 1.00 -21.67
CA GLY A 131 -3.71 2.27 -20.96
C GLY A 131 -2.45 2.32 -20.10
N PRO A 132 -1.98 3.53 -19.69
CA PRO A 132 -0.87 3.64 -18.76
C PRO A 132 -1.26 2.92 -17.46
N GLY A 133 -0.48 1.91 -17.08
CA GLY A 133 -0.70 1.10 -15.88
C GLY A 133 -0.74 1.98 -14.62
N ALA A 134 -1.41 1.48 -13.59
CA ALA A 134 -1.36 2.10 -12.27
C ALA A 134 0.11 2.22 -11.84
N CYS A 135 0.47 3.37 -11.28
CA CYS A 135 1.76 3.60 -10.68
C CYS A 135 1.52 3.66 -9.17
N ALA A 136 1.97 2.67 -8.45
CA ALA A 136 1.89 2.64 -7.00
C ALA A 136 3.28 2.82 -6.40
N GLY A 137 3.35 3.49 -5.26
CA GLY A 137 4.50 3.50 -4.40
C GLY A 137 4.12 2.85 -3.09
N ASP A 138 4.98 2.01 -2.60
CA ASP A 138 4.87 1.36 -1.32
C ASP A 138 6.00 1.83 -0.41
N MET A 139 5.68 2.09 0.84
CA MET A 139 6.65 2.44 1.86
C MET A 139 6.57 1.45 3.01
N THR A 140 7.70 0.83 3.31
CA THR A 140 7.89 0.02 4.49
C THR A 140 8.65 0.82 5.54
N GLY A 141 8.20 0.82 6.79
CA GLY A 141 8.85 1.49 7.89
C GLY A 141 8.75 0.68 9.19
N ARG A 142 9.82 0.70 10.01
CA ARG A 142 9.80 0.08 11.34
C ARG A 142 8.94 0.87 12.31
N TRP A 143 8.22 0.14 13.14
CA TRP A 143 7.41 0.64 14.25
C TRP A 143 8.20 0.64 15.55
#